data_d5062626cc4497a5c5190ff99c3fdaf2
#
_entry.id   d5062626cc4497a5c5190ff99c3fdaf2
#
_cell.length_a   1.000
_cell.length_b   1.000
_cell.length_c   1.000
_cell.angle_alpha   90.00
_cell.angle_beta   90.00
_cell.angle_gamma   90.00
#
_symmetry.space_group_name_H-M   'P 1'
#
loop_
_entity.id
_entity.type
_entity.pdbx_description
1 polymer ?
#
loop_
_entity_poly.entity_id
_entity_poly.type
_entity_poly.pdbx_seq_one_letter_code
_entity_poly.pdbx_strand_id
1 'polypeptide(L)'
;GKTKPISNIWKPEALAISGFSREEHLKFDDPVKVMSDFADWIKKVSIGSPILISDNNGYDASFINFYFHKFYGSNPFGWSSRRIGDLYCGMKMDAQARWKHLRKTNHSHLPVDDAMGNAEALLEMQKMGLKIKLI
;
A
#
# COMPACT_ATOMS: atom_id res chain seq x y z
N GLY A 1 -10.85 0.35 1.77
CA GLY A 1 -11.63 0.29 3.01
C GLY A 1 -11.12 1.30 4.03
N LYS A 2 -11.96 1.69 4.94
CA LYS A 2 -11.61 2.54 6.09
C LYS A 2 -11.91 1.76 7.35
N THR A 3 -10.90 1.51 8.17
CA THR A 3 -11.05 0.73 9.40
C THR A 3 -11.07 1.62 10.64
N LYS A 4 -11.95 1.33 11.58
CA LYS A 4 -11.93 2.01 12.88
C LYS A 4 -10.62 1.75 13.62
N PRO A 5 -10.17 2.67 14.48
CA PRO A 5 -8.96 2.49 15.26
C PRO A 5 -9.05 1.27 16.19
N ILE A 6 -7.92 0.60 16.38
CA ILE A 6 -7.77 -0.54 17.28
C ILE A 6 -7.15 -0.16 18.63
N SER A 7 -6.84 1.12 18.82
CA SER A 7 -6.23 1.67 20.03
C SER A 7 -6.92 2.96 20.45
N ASN A 8 -6.95 3.21 21.76
CA ASN A 8 -7.37 4.49 22.32
C ASN A 8 -6.25 5.53 22.28
N ILE A 9 -5.01 5.12 22.03
CA ILE A 9 -3.86 6.01 21.90
C ILE A 9 -3.84 6.60 20.50
N TRP A 10 -3.77 7.93 20.39
CA TRP A 10 -3.71 8.64 19.13
C TRP A 10 -3.02 10.00 19.30
N LYS A 11 -2.54 10.58 18.20
CA LYS A 11 -1.93 11.89 18.14
C LYS A 11 -2.71 12.78 17.19
N PRO A 12 -3.12 13.99 17.60
CA PRO A 12 -3.88 14.91 16.75
C PRO A 12 -3.18 15.21 15.42
N GLU A 13 -1.88 15.42 15.44
CA GLU A 13 -1.06 15.76 14.26
C GLU A 13 -1.05 14.62 13.23
N ALA A 14 -0.94 13.37 13.71
CA ALA A 14 -0.98 12.21 12.84
C ALA A 14 -2.38 11.99 12.25
N LEU A 15 -3.42 12.26 13.04
CA LEU A 15 -4.80 12.12 12.60
C LEU A 15 -5.18 13.17 11.56
N ALA A 16 -4.69 14.40 11.71
CA ALA A 16 -4.95 15.51 10.77
C ALA A 16 -4.53 15.17 9.32
N ILE A 17 -3.49 14.35 9.14
CA ILE A 17 -3.03 13.92 7.81
C ILE A 17 -4.13 13.11 7.08
N SER A 18 -4.97 12.38 7.81
CA SER A 18 -6.04 11.58 7.19
C SER A 18 -7.22 12.40 6.67
N GLY A 19 -7.34 13.67 7.09
CA GLY A 19 -8.47 14.54 6.79
C GLY A 19 -9.76 14.21 7.53
N PHE A 20 -9.74 13.29 8.51
CA PHE A 20 -10.91 12.88 9.31
C PHE A 20 -10.69 13.17 10.79
N SER A 21 -11.75 13.54 11.49
CA SER A 21 -11.75 13.68 12.95
C SER A 21 -11.65 12.33 13.66
N ARG A 22 -11.37 12.35 14.97
CA ARG A 22 -11.36 11.13 15.78
C ARG A 22 -12.74 10.46 15.82
N GLU A 23 -13.79 11.25 15.92
CA GLU A 23 -15.17 10.80 15.95
C GLU A 23 -15.58 10.12 14.63
N GLU A 24 -15.11 10.62 13.51
CA GLU A 24 -15.33 9.99 12.20
C GLU A 24 -14.59 8.66 12.10
N HIS A 25 -13.33 8.59 12.57
CA HIS A 25 -12.58 7.34 12.58
C HIS A 25 -13.26 6.24 13.41
N LEU A 26 -13.88 6.60 14.54
CA LEU A 26 -14.60 5.64 15.38
C LEU A 26 -15.86 5.06 14.72
N LYS A 27 -16.38 5.72 13.67
CA LYS A 27 -17.53 5.26 12.90
C LYS A 27 -17.16 4.41 11.68
N PHE A 28 -15.88 4.28 11.36
CA PHE A 28 -15.43 3.43 10.26
C PHE A 28 -15.73 1.94 10.53
N ASP A 29 -15.62 1.13 9.50
CA ASP A 29 -15.94 -0.29 9.55
C ASP A 29 -15.04 -1.07 10.53
N ASP A 30 -15.56 -2.20 11.01
CA ASP A 30 -14.80 -3.12 11.84
C ASP A 30 -13.58 -3.67 11.08
N PRO A 31 -12.38 -3.71 11.70
CA PRO A 31 -11.18 -4.25 11.06
C PRO A 31 -11.33 -5.67 10.50
N VAL A 32 -12.10 -6.54 11.16
CA VAL A 32 -12.36 -7.90 10.67
C VAL A 32 -13.08 -7.84 9.33
N LYS A 33 -14.14 -7.03 9.23
CA LYS A 33 -14.88 -6.84 7.97
C LYS A 33 -13.99 -6.26 6.88
N VAL A 34 -13.26 -5.19 7.18
CA VAL A 34 -12.40 -4.51 6.20
C VAL A 34 -11.32 -5.45 5.66
N MET A 35 -10.69 -6.25 6.54
CA MET A 35 -9.63 -7.14 6.11
C MET A 35 -10.16 -8.37 5.35
N SER A 36 -11.36 -8.84 5.67
CA SER A 36 -12.04 -9.89 4.90
C SER A 36 -12.41 -9.39 3.49
N ASP A 37 -13.05 -8.23 3.40
CA ASP A 37 -13.40 -7.61 2.11
C ASP A 37 -12.15 -7.36 1.25
N PHE A 38 -11.04 -6.95 1.89
CA PHE A 38 -9.77 -6.71 1.20
C PHE A 38 -9.15 -8.03 0.70
N ALA A 39 -9.17 -9.10 1.51
CA ALA A 39 -8.70 -10.42 1.09
C ALA A 39 -9.50 -10.95 -0.10
N ASP A 40 -10.81 -10.80 -0.08
CA ASP A 40 -11.68 -11.24 -1.17
C ASP A 40 -11.47 -10.41 -2.44
N TRP A 41 -11.26 -9.11 -2.30
CA TRP A 41 -10.88 -8.27 -3.44
C TRP A 41 -9.54 -8.71 -4.04
N ILE A 42 -8.51 -8.96 -3.21
CA ILE A 42 -7.21 -9.47 -3.68
C ILE A 42 -7.40 -10.76 -4.47
N LYS A 43 -8.12 -11.73 -3.94
CA LYS A 43 -8.41 -13.00 -4.63
C LYS A 43 -9.11 -12.80 -5.96
N LYS A 44 -10.07 -11.87 -6.01
CA LYS A 44 -10.85 -11.57 -7.23
C LYS A 44 -10.01 -10.94 -8.33
N VAL A 45 -9.07 -10.06 -8.00
CA VAL A 45 -8.29 -9.31 -9.00
C VAL A 45 -6.93 -9.91 -9.29
N SER A 46 -6.48 -10.93 -8.55
CA SER A 46 -5.16 -11.52 -8.72
C SER A 46 -5.20 -12.80 -9.53
N ILE A 47 -4.24 -12.96 -10.43
CA ILE A 47 -3.95 -14.23 -11.12
C ILE A 47 -2.65 -14.77 -10.54
N GLY A 48 -2.71 -15.86 -9.75
CA GLY A 48 -1.56 -16.42 -9.04
C GLY A 48 -1.29 -15.70 -7.71
N SER A 49 -0.04 -15.65 -7.29
CA SER A 49 0.35 -15.08 -6.00
C SER A 49 0.52 -13.56 -6.10
N PRO A 50 -0.31 -12.76 -5.41
CA PRO A 50 -0.17 -11.31 -5.40
C PRO A 50 1.09 -10.88 -4.67
N ILE A 51 1.69 -9.77 -5.10
CA ILE A 51 2.85 -9.16 -4.45
C ILE A 51 2.49 -7.75 -4.03
N LEU A 52 2.69 -7.42 -2.76
CA LEU A 52 2.56 -6.06 -2.27
C LEU A 52 3.76 -5.22 -2.74
N ILE A 53 3.48 -4.09 -3.40
CA ILE A 53 4.50 -3.12 -3.82
C ILE A 53 4.11 -1.75 -3.27
N SER A 54 5.03 -1.07 -2.59
CA SER A 54 4.79 0.26 -2.02
C SER A 54 6.06 1.12 -2.03
N ASP A 55 5.91 2.42 -1.73
CA ASP A 55 7.05 3.35 -1.62
C ASP A 55 7.85 3.09 -0.34
N ASN A 56 7.21 3.18 0.82
CA ASN A 56 7.85 2.89 2.12
C ASN A 56 7.52 1.46 2.57
N ASN A 57 7.96 0.51 1.80
CA ASN A 57 7.55 -0.88 1.92
C ASN A 57 7.77 -1.49 3.32
N GLY A 58 8.86 -1.15 4.00
CA GLY A 58 9.10 -1.63 5.37
C GLY A 58 8.01 -1.19 6.35
N TYR A 59 7.50 0.03 6.18
CA TYR A 59 6.40 0.58 6.99
C TYR A 59 5.04 0.01 6.53
N ASP A 60 4.72 0.15 5.27
CA ASP A 60 3.42 -0.24 4.71
C ASP A 60 3.15 -1.74 4.87
N ALA A 61 4.14 -2.56 4.53
CA ALA A 61 4.03 -4.02 4.64
C ALA A 61 3.90 -4.49 6.10
N SER A 62 4.51 -3.80 7.06
CA SER A 62 4.38 -4.16 8.48
C SER A 62 2.96 -4.00 8.97
N PHE A 63 2.27 -2.89 8.61
CA PHE A 63 0.87 -2.67 8.95
C PHE A 63 -0.06 -3.65 8.25
N ILE A 64 0.11 -3.85 6.94
CA ILE A 64 -0.70 -4.79 6.16
C ILE A 64 -0.56 -6.21 6.74
N ASN A 65 0.67 -6.65 7.04
CA ASN A 65 0.93 -7.96 7.62
C ASN A 65 0.27 -8.11 9.00
N PHE A 66 0.44 -7.10 9.87
CA PHE A 66 -0.16 -7.10 11.21
C PHE A 66 -1.68 -7.20 11.15
N TYR A 67 -2.34 -6.36 10.31
CA TYR A 67 -3.79 -6.34 10.22
C TYR A 67 -4.34 -7.64 9.64
N PHE A 68 -3.72 -8.20 8.60
CA PHE A 68 -4.14 -9.47 8.03
C PHE A 68 -4.01 -10.63 9.04
N HIS A 69 -2.88 -10.76 9.72
CA HIS A 69 -2.73 -11.82 10.70
C HIS A 69 -3.66 -11.67 11.89
N LYS A 70 -3.88 -10.43 12.37
CA LYS A 70 -4.74 -10.17 13.53
C LYS A 70 -6.23 -10.33 13.24
N PHE A 71 -6.70 -9.90 12.06
CA PHE A 71 -8.13 -9.77 11.79
C PHE A 71 -8.67 -10.70 10.72
N TYR A 72 -7.80 -11.36 9.95
CA TYR A 72 -8.18 -12.32 8.92
C TYR A 72 -7.53 -13.70 9.11
N GLY A 73 -6.44 -13.77 9.87
CA GLY A 73 -5.73 -15.01 10.19
C GLY A 73 -4.57 -15.36 9.25
N SER A 74 -4.49 -14.78 8.06
CA SER A 74 -3.39 -15.01 7.11
C SER A 74 -3.23 -13.82 6.17
N ASN A 75 -1.99 -13.59 5.71
CA ASN A 75 -1.71 -12.52 4.76
C ASN A 75 -1.77 -13.04 3.31
N PRO A 76 -2.72 -12.59 2.46
CA PRO A 76 -2.84 -13.01 1.07
C PRO A 76 -1.60 -12.69 0.21
N PHE A 77 -0.81 -11.68 0.57
CA PHE A 77 0.45 -11.33 -0.09
C PHE A 77 1.62 -12.23 0.33
N GLY A 78 1.44 -13.12 1.33
CA GLY A 78 2.50 -13.89 1.94
C GLY A 78 3.45 -13.00 2.75
N TRP A 79 4.72 -13.37 2.80
CA TRP A 79 5.77 -12.69 3.59
C TRP A 79 6.71 -11.83 2.77
N SER A 80 6.58 -11.83 1.44
CA SER A 80 7.47 -11.07 0.55
C SER A 80 6.74 -9.88 -0.06
N SER A 81 7.40 -8.73 -0.04
CA SER A 81 6.94 -7.50 -0.65
C SER A 81 8.07 -6.81 -1.41
N ARG A 82 7.79 -5.76 -2.17
CA ARG A 82 8.78 -5.03 -2.96
C ARG A 82 8.68 -3.54 -2.69
N ARG A 83 9.83 -2.90 -2.55
CA ARG A 83 9.90 -1.44 -2.54
C ARG A 83 10.07 -0.95 -3.98
N ILE A 84 9.20 -0.03 -4.39
CA ILE A 84 9.23 0.50 -5.76
C ILE A 84 10.56 1.20 -6.09
N GLY A 85 11.14 1.91 -5.11
CA GLY A 85 12.44 2.56 -5.25
C GLY A 85 13.56 1.57 -5.55
N ASP A 86 13.56 0.42 -4.88
CA ASP A 86 14.61 -0.61 -5.08
C ASP A 86 14.50 -1.26 -6.47
N LEU A 87 13.26 -1.44 -6.97
CA LEU A 87 13.05 -1.90 -8.35
C LEU A 87 13.66 -0.93 -9.36
N TYR A 88 13.45 0.37 -9.16
CA TYR A 88 14.01 1.41 -10.05
C TYR A 88 15.53 1.50 -9.95
N CYS A 89 16.09 1.47 -8.74
CA CYS A 89 17.53 1.46 -8.52
C CYS A 89 18.19 0.26 -9.23
N GLY A 90 17.59 -0.93 -9.12
CA GLY A 90 18.05 -2.14 -9.81
C GLY A 90 17.99 -2.00 -11.33
N MET A 91 16.92 -1.42 -11.89
CA MET A 91 16.82 -1.15 -13.33
C MET A 91 17.90 -0.20 -13.84
N LYS A 92 18.27 0.79 -13.04
CA LYS A 92 19.27 1.80 -13.39
C LYS A 92 20.70 1.37 -13.06
N MET A 93 20.89 0.27 -12.37
CA MET A 93 22.17 -0.14 -11.81
C MET A 93 22.81 0.97 -10.95
N ASP A 94 21.97 1.76 -10.27
CA ASP A 94 22.36 2.92 -9.47
C ASP A 94 21.50 2.96 -8.20
N ALA A 95 22.13 2.74 -7.04
CA ALA A 95 21.48 2.74 -5.73
C ALA A 95 20.94 4.12 -5.30
N GLN A 96 21.35 5.20 -5.96
CA GLN A 96 20.90 6.57 -5.70
C GLN A 96 19.81 7.04 -6.68
N ALA A 97 19.43 6.21 -7.65
CA ALA A 97 18.44 6.56 -8.65
C ALA A 97 17.08 6.89 -8.01
N ARG A 98 16.48 7.98 -8.48
CA ARG A 98 15.20 8.49 -7.96
C ARG A 98 14.09 8.24 -8.97
N TRP A 99 13.00 7.62 -8.54
CA TRP A 99 11.88 7.17 -9.39
C TRP A 99 10.64 8.08 -9.36
N LYS A 100 10.53 8.98 -8.36
CA LYS A 100 9.29 9.76 -8.12
C LYS A 100 8.88 10.67 -9.28
N HIS A 101 9.80 11.02 -10.16
CA HIS A 101 9.52 11.78 -11.39
C HIS A 101 8.67 11.00 -12.43
N LEU A 102 8.52 9.67 -12.25
CA LEU A 102 7.66 8.84 -13.09
C LEU A 102 6.18 8.90 -12.70
N ARG A 103 5.88 9.48 -11.55
CA ARG A 103 4.49 9.70 -11.10
C ARG A 103 3.86 10.83 -11.92
N LYS A 104 2.56 10.68 -12.22
CA LYS A 104 1.72 11.75 -12.78
C LYS A 104 0.84 12.36 -11.70
N THR A 105 0.32 11.52 -10.83
CA THR A 105 -0.45 11.94 -9.65
C THR A 105 0.48 12.49 -8.57
N ASN A 106 0.19 13.70 -8.08
CA ASN A 106 0.97 14.33 -7.01
C ASN A 106 0.89 13.53 -5.71
N HIS A 107 1.97 13.59 -4.93
CA HIS A 107 2.01 13.04 -3.60
C HIS A 107 1.25 13.97 -2.64
N SER A 108 0.02 13.61 -2.31
CA SER A 108 -0.89 14.40 -1.47
C SER A 108 -0.98 13.89 -0.02
N HIS A 109 -0.30 12.79 0.31
CA HIS A 109 -0.48 11.99 1.53
C HIS A 109 -1.88 11.36 1.68
N LEU A 110 -2.74 11.47 0.67
CA LEU A 110 -3.95 10.69 0.59
C LEU A 110 -3.62 9.28 0.05
N PRO A 111 -4.03 8.21 0.73
CA PRO A 111 -3.64 6.84 0.35
C PRO A 111 -3.98 6.46 -1.10
N VAL A 112 -5.09 7.01 -1.62
CA VAL A 112 -5.53 6.73 -3.00
C VAL A 112 -4.60 7.40 -4.01
N ASP A 113 -4.25 8.67 -3.81
CA ASP A 113 -3.35 9.42 -4.70
C ASP A 113 -1.95 8.81 -4.68
N ASP A 114 -1.48 8.44 -3.49
CA ASP A 114 -0.16 7.83 -3.33
C ASP A 114 -0.10 6.45 -4.00
N ALA A 115 -1.13 5.64 -3.86
CA ALA A 115 -1.24 4.35 -4.55
C ALA A 115 -1.32 4.52 -6.08
N MET A 116 -2.08 5.50 -6.56
CA MET A 116 -2.21 5.81 -7.99
C MET A 116 -0.85 6.22 -8.56
N GLY A 117 -0.15 7.17 -7.93
CA GLY A 117 1.18 7.60 -8.38
C GLY A 117 2.21 6.46 -8.37
N ASN A 118 2.14 5.53 -7.41
CA ASN A 118 2.98 4.34 -7.40
C ASN A 118 2.66 3.40 -8.56
N ALA A 119 1.38 3.18 -8.86
CA ALA A 119 0.96 2.35 -10.00
C ALA A 119 1.39 2.95 -11.35
N GLU A 120 1.21 4.26 -11.53
CA GLU A 120 1.68 4.99 -12.71
C GLU A 120 3.19 4.84 -12.93
N ALA A 121 3.98 5.00 -11.87
CA ALA A 121 5.43 4.84 -11.94
C ALA A 121 5.83 3.40 -12.30
N LEU A 122 5.15 2.39 -11.78
CA LEU A 122 5.38 0.99 -12.14
C LEU A 122 5.07 0.71 -13.61
N LEU A 123 3.98 1.30 -14.15
CA LEU A 123 3.65 1.21 -15.57
C LEU A 123 4.73 1.86 -16.46
N GLU A 124 5.26 3.02 -16.06
CA GLU A 124 6.36 3.64 -16.78
C GLU A 124 7.65 2.80 -16.70
N MET A 125 7.97 2.22 -15.53
CA MET A 125 9.11 1.29 -15.42
C MET A 125 8.93 0.06 -16.32
N GLN A 126 7.70 -0.47 -16.45
CA GLN A 126 7.41 -1.57 -17.37
C GLN A 126 7.70 -1.20 -18.81
N LYS A 127 7.29 0.00 -19.25
CA LYS A 127 7.62 0.53 -20.59
C LYS A 127 9.13 0.70 -20.79
N MET A 128 9.86 1.02 -19.74
CA MET A 128 11.31 1.15 -19.73
C MET A 128 12.05 -0.19 -19.70
N GLY A 129 11.33 -1.33 -19.64
CA GLY A 129 11.90 -2.67 -19.69
C GLY A 129 11.86 -3.46 -18.37
N LEU A 130 11.25 -2.93 -17.30
CA LEU A 130 11.02 -3.73 -16.08
C LEU A 130 10.07 -4.89 -16.42
N LYS A 131 10.55 -6.12 -16.29
CA LYS A 131 9.73 -7.31 -16.48
C LYS A 131 8.90 -7.57 -15.23
N ILE A 132 7.69 -7.06 -15.21
CA ILE A 132 6.71 -7.25 -14.15
C ILE A 132 5.37 -7.69 -14.79
N LYS A 133 4.73 -8.70 -14.22
CA LYS A 133 3.35 -9.04 -14.59
C LYS A 133 2.43 -8.08 -13.83
N LEU A 134 1.91 -7.12 -14.54
CA LEU A 134 0.73 -6.37 -14.12
C LEU A 134 -0.45 -7.05 -14.81
N ILE A 135 -1.45 -7.37 -14.04
CA ILE A 135 -2.66 -8.08 -14.52
C ILE A 135 -3.32 -7.26 -15.59
#